data_0d3a8bdd6edacb110256d507078f20ff
#
_entry.id   0d3a8bdd6edacb110256d507078f20ff
#
_cell.length_a   1.000
_cell.length_b   1.000
_cell.length_c   1.000
_cell.angle_alpha   90.00
_cell.angle_beta   90.00
_cell.angle_gamma   90.00
#
_symmetry.space_group_name_H-M   'P 1'
#
loop_
_entity.id
_entity.type
_entity.pdbx_description
1 polymer ?
#
loop_
_entity_poly.entity_id
_entity_poly.type
_entity_poly.pdbx_seq_one_letter_code
_entity_poly.pdbx_strand_id
1 'polypeptide(L)'
;MISIPFQSKFDINPKGDRAVDDATVRNIVKAVWSNGVCLISGDGSDLQVQPAGGMKVKVMPGGCIIEGGIGREESARTIAISAAHASLKRIDRIVARMDTSDNFRNIELYKKEGTPSTTPVAPTLIRESNYYEIALADVYINDGASEISTANILDQRPNGELCGFVAPAFPVNFSLEAMTARWQEILEGAIDGTAAGKLQNAINDIQKELQKLKTSTDDVKIDNANAENELTAFFGPSIRV
;
A
#
# COMPACT_ATOMS: atom_id res chain seq x y z
N MET A 1 -2.81 -33.64 7.78
CA MET A 1 -2.49 -32.38 8.48
C MET A 1 -0.98 -32.36 8.70
N ILE A 2 -0.27 -31.36 8.17
CA ILE A 2 1.18 -31.20 8.41
C ILE A 2 1.31 -30.33 9.66
N SER A 3 1.96 -30.84 10.69
CA SER A 3 2.22 -30.12 11.94
C SER A 3 3.70 -29.78 12.01
N ILE A 4 4.02 -28.54 12.34
CA ILE A 4 5.39 -28.11 12.59
C ILE A 4 5.64 -28.25 14.09
N PRO A 5 6.52 -29.18 14.52
CA PRO A 5 6.83 -29.33 15.92
C PRO A 5 7.61 -28.13 16.45
N PHE A 6 7.19 -27.60 17.59
CA PHE A 6 7.98 -26.59 18.31
C PHE A 6 9.25 -27.24 18.87
N GLN A 7 10.40 -26.72 18.48
CA GLN A 7 11.69 -27.21 18.92
C GLN A 7 12.01 -26.64 20.31
N SER A 8 12.15 -27.50 21.31
CA SER A 8 12.48 -27.09 22.67
C SER A 8 13.99 -27.08 22.97
N LYS A 9 14.84 -27.61 22.10
CA LYS A 9 16.31 -27.59 22.20
C LYS A 9 16.96 -27.63 20.84
N PHE A 10 18.04 -26.87 20.70
CA PHE A 10 18.99 -26.97 19.57
C PHE A 10 19.64 -28.36 19.67
N ASP A 11 19.24 -29.26 18.80
CA ASP A 11 19.92 -30.54 18.67
C ASP A 11 20.87 -30.45 17.48
N ILE A 12 22.17 -30.54 17.76
CA ILE A 12 23.25 -30.46 16.77
C ILE A 12 23.42 -31.82 16.02
N ASN A 13 22.39 -32.65 16.03
CA ASN A 13 22.43 -33.91 15.30
C ASN A 13 22.20 -33.69 13.81
N PRO A 14 23.18 -33.92 12.91
CA PRO A 14 23.06 -33.70 11.48
C PRO A 14 22.03 -34.60 10.78
N LYS A 15 21.40 -35.52 11.47
CA LYS A 15 20.25 -36.34 11.04
C LYS A 15 18.97 -35.99 11.80
N GLY A 16 18.85 -34.77 12.30
CA GLY A 16 17.76 -34.34 13.15
C GLY A 16 16.39 -34.75 12.63
N ASP A 17 15.65 -35.50 13.44
CA ASP A 17 14.26 -35.89 13.25
C ASP A 17 13.29 -34.68 13.20
N ARG A 18 13.82 -33.45 13.36
CA ARG A 18 13.09 -32.16 13.43
C ARG A 18 13.58 -31.11 12.45
N ALA A 19 14.25 -31.52 11.38
CA ALA A 19 14.64 -30.60 10.31
C ALA A 19 13.39 -30.13 9.58
N VAL A 20 13.18 -28.81 9.52
CA VAL A 20 12.16 -28.18 8.68
C VAL A 20 12.84 -27.78 7.39
N ASP A 21 12.38 -28.33 6.26
CA ASP A 21 12.89 -27.96 4.96
C ASP A 21 12.40 -26.56 4.52
N ASP A 22 13.08 -25.98 3.57
CA ASP A 22 12.79 -24.65 3.03
C ASP A 22 11.41 -24.59 2.37
N ALA A 23 10.96 -25.68 1.74
CA ALA A 23 9.63 -25.77 1.12
C ALA A 23 8.53 -25.68 2.19
N THR A 24 8.72 -26.32 3.33
CA THR A 24 7.77 -26.24 4.46
C THR A 24 7.67 -24.80 4.98
N VAL A 25 8.81 -24.12 5.17
CA VAL A 25 8.82 -22.71 5.60
C VAL A 25 8.13 -21.81 4.60
N ARG A 26 8.44 -21.96 3.30
CA ARG A 26 7.77 -21.20 2.25
C ARG A 26 6.25 -21.43 2.20
N ASN A 27 5.82 -22.69 2.38
CA ASN A 27 4.39 -23.02 2.40
C ASN A 27 3.64 -22.35 3.57
N ILE A 28 4.29 -22.15 4.72
CA ILE A 28 3.70 -21.39 5.83
C ILE A 28 3.51 -19.93 5.43
N VAL A 29 4.56 -19.32 4.86
CA VAL A 29 4.48 -17.91 4.42
C VAL A 29 3.42 -17.76 3.33
N LYS A 30 3.38 -18.67 2.34
CA LYS A 30 2.39 -18.70 1.26
C LYS A 30 0.95 -18.88 1.77
N ALA A 31 0.75 -19.60 2.87
CA ALA A 31 -0.57 -19.77 3.48
C ALA A 31 -1.09 -18.49 4.16
N VAL A 32 -0.20 -17.55 4.50
CA VAL A 32 -0.53 -16.31 5.21
C VAL A 32 -0.48 -15.09 4.30
N TRP A 33 0.43 -15.06 3.32
CA TRP A 33 0.69 -13.90 2.48
C TRP A 33 0.61 -14.23 0.99
N SER A 34 0.05 -13.30 0.20
CA SER A 34 0.06 -13.39 -1.26
C SER A 34 1.44 -13.07 -1.85
N ASN A 35 1.64 -13.43 -3.13
CA ASN A 35 2.76 -12.93 -3.92
C ASN A 35 2.63 -11.41 -4.11
N GLY A 36 3.77 -10.72 -4.24
CA GLY A 36 3.78 -9.30 -4.56
C GLY A 36 4.91 -8.52 -3.88
N VAL A 37 4.88 -7.20 -4.05
CA VAL A 37 5.81 -6.27 -3.42
C VAL A 37 5.32 -5.91 -2.01
N CYS A 38 6.23 -5.95 -1.04
CA CYS A 38 5.94 -5.51 0.33
C CYS A 38 5.98 -3.97 0.40
N LEU A 39 4.95 -3.35 0.93
CA LEU A 39 4.91 -1.90 1.17
C LEU A 39 5.53 -1.60 2.54
N ILE A 40 6.84 -1.44 2.58
CA ILE A 40 7.62 -1.26 3.83
C ILE A 40 8.00 0.20 4.02
N SER A 41 8.34 0.91 2.93
CA SER A 41 8.82 2.29 2.97
C SER A 41 7.77 3.31 3.39
N GLY A 42 6.48 2.99 3.21
CA GLY A 42 5.36 3.89 3.48
C GLY A 42 5.12 4.97 2.42
N ASP A 43 6.07 5.21 1.51
CA ASP A 43 5.97 6.16 0.39
C ASP A 43 5.64 5.49 -0.95
N GLY A 44 5.54 4.15 -0.95
CA GLY A 44 5.26 3.35 -2.14
C GLY A 44 6.44 3.20 -3.11
N SER A 45 7.65 3.53 -2.68
CA SER A 45 8.87 3.41 -3.51
C SER A 45 9.45 2.00 -3.55
N ASP A 46 8.96 1.07 -2.72
CA ASP A 46 9.47 -0.30 -2.62
C ASP A 46 9.56 -1.00 -3.97
N LEU A 47 10.77 -1.42 -4.35
CA LEU A 47 11.11 -2.05 -5.64
C LEU A 47 10.61 -1.28 -6.87
N GLN A 48 10.40 0.04 -6.75
CA GLN A 48 10.02 0.89 -7.88
C GLN A 48 11.17 0.98 -8.88
N VAL A 49 10.83 0.85 -10.15
CA VAL A 49 11.80 1.03 -11.25
C VAL A 49 11.80 2.50 -11.67
N GLN A 50 12.97 3.12 -11.69
CA GLN A 50 13.19 4.52 -12.06
C GLN A 50 14.30 4.65 -13.09
N PRO A 51 14.36 5.74 -13.88
CA PRO A 51 15.51 6.01 -14.75
C PRO A 51 16.81 6.19 -13.95
N ALA A 52 17.92 5.76 -14.54
CA ALA A 52 19.25 5.91 -13.93
C ALA A 52 20.26 6.63 -14.83
N GLY A 53 19.76 7.34 -15.85
CA GLY A 53 20.55 8.05 -16.85
C GLY A 53 21.08 7.13 -17.95
N GLY A 54 21.01 7.61 -19.20
CA GLY A 54 21.33 6.83 -20.39
C GLY A 54 20.46 5.57 -20.49
N MET A 55 21.01 4.50 -21.05
CA MET A 55 20.32 3.22 -21.20
C MET A 55 20.41 2.38 -19.90
N LYS A 56 19.91 2.93 -18.79
CA LYS A 56 19.91 2.27 -17.48
C LYS A 56 18.65 2.59 -16.71
N VAL A 57 18.20 1.63 -15.93
CA VAL A 57 17.16 1.81 -14.91
C VAL A 57 17.73 1.42 -13.55
N LYS A 58 17.13 1.91 -12.48
CA LYS A 58 17.43 1.47 -11.12
C LYS A 58 16.15 0.95 -10.47
N VAL A 59 16.25 -0.13 -9.73
CA VAL A 59 15.21 -0.64 -8.85
C VAL A 59 15.50 -0.11 -7.45
N MET A 60 14.53 0.54 -6.85
CA MET A 60 14.65 1.11 -5.49
C MET A 60 14.70 0.00 -4.44
N PRO A 61 15.25 0.27 -3.24
CA PRO A 61 15.21 -0.67 -2.13
C PRO A 61 13.78 -1.14 -1.84
N GLY A 62 13.62 -2.34 -1.30
CA GLY A 62 12.31 -2.88 -0.95
C GLY A 62 12.34 -4.39 -0.82
N GLY A 63 11.17 -4.98 -0.59
CA GLY A 63 11.00 -6.43 -0.45
C GLY A 63 9.87 -6.98 -1.28
N CYS A 64 9.90 -8.28 -1.51
CA CYS A 64 8.80 -9.01 -2.15
C CYS A 64 8.62 -10.39 -1.53
N ILE A 65 7.42 -10.93 -1.69
CA ILE A 65 7.11 -12.33 -1.40
C ILE A 65 6.76 -13.01 -2.72
N ILE A 66 7.44 -14.11 -3.03
CA ILE A 66 7.19 -14.92 -4.21
C ILE A 66 7.11 -16.39 -3.78
N GLU A 67 5.94 -17.03 -3.95
CA GLU A 67 5.69 -18.41 -3.58
C GLU A 67 6.18 -18.76 -2.14
N GLY A 68 5.98 -17.82 -1.22
CA GLY A 68 6.41 -17.92 0.17
C GLY A 68 7.90 -17.66 0.41
N GLY A 69 8.70 -17.46 -0.64
CA GLY A 69 10.07 -16.97 -0.52
C GLY A 69 10.06 -15.45 -0.28
N ILE A 70 10.97 -14.97 0.56
CA ILE A 70 11.11 -13.54 0.88
C ILE A 70 12.39 -13.02 0.23
N GLY A 71 12.24 -12.06 -0.69
CA GLY A 71 13.35 -11.35 -1.31
C GLY A 71 13.46 -9.92 -0.76
N ARG A 72 14.68 -9.41 -0.59
CA ARG A 72 14.93 -8.03 -0.15
C ARG A 72 16.11 -7.43 -0.87
N GLU A 73 15.91 -6.22 -1.39
CA GLU A 73 16.96 -5.37 -1.93
C GLU A 73 17.19 -4.22 -0.92
N GLU A 74 18.39 -4.11 -0.38
CA GLU A 74 18.70 -3.13 0.68
C GLU A 74 19.15 -1.77 0.13
N SER A 75 19.64 -1.77 -1.11
CA SER A 75 20.12 -0.57 -1.81
C SER A 75 19.60 -0.53 -3.23
N ALA A 76 19.57 0.67 -3.84
CA ALA A 76 19.11 0.79 -5.22
C ALA A 76 20.04 0.01 -6.17
N ARG A 77 19.46 -0.91 -6.95
CA ARG A 77 20.15 -1.76 -7.91
C ARG A 77 20.00 -1.24 -9.33
N THR A 78 21.11 -0.89 -9.96
CA THR A 78 21.11 -0.43 -11.36
C THR A 78 21.17 -1.61 -12.31
N ILE A 79 20.29 -1.58 -13.33
CA ILE A 79 20.18 -2.59 -14.39
C ILE A 79 20.44 -1.90 -15.74
N ALA A 80 21.39 -2.42 -16.51
CA ALA A 80 21.66 -1.94 -17.84
C ALA A 80 20.60 -2.45 -18.84
N ILE A 81 20.12 -1.55 -19.67
CA ILE A 81 19.23 -1.85 -20.81
C ILE A 81 20.09 -1.91 -22.06
N SER A 82 19.91 -2.94 -22.86
CA SER A 82 20.63 -3.10 -24.13
C SER A 82 20.32 -1.94 -25.09
N ALA A 83 21.26 -1.60 -25.95
CA ALA A 83 21.07 -0.52 -26.91
C ALA A 83 19.78 -0.67 -27.71
N ALA A 84 19.15 0.46 -28.05
CA ALA A 84 17.97 0.46 -28.89
C ALA A 84 18.27 -0.05 -30.31
N HIS A 85 17.29 -0.69 -30.92
CA HIS A 85 17.36 -0.99 -32.35
C HIS A 85 17.21 0.27 -33.19
N ALA A 86 17.87 0.35 -34.34
CA ALA A 86 17.89 1.58 -35.15
C ALA A 86 16.50 2.01 -35.69
N SER A 87 15.59 1.05 -35.89
CA SER A 87 14.29 1.30 -36.56
C SER A 87 13.11 0.52 -35.97
N LEU A 88 13.31 -0.23 -34.93
CA LEU A 88 12.26 -1.02 -34.28
C LEU A 88 12.21 -0.72 -32.78
N LYS A 89 11.02 -0.74 -32.22
CA LYS A 89 10.76 -0.58 -30.78
C LYS A 89 10.80 -1.94 -30.11
N ARG A 90 11.08 -1.95 -28.80
CA ARG A 90 10.93 -3.15 -27.96
C ARG A 90 10.45 -2.79 -26.56
N ILE A 91 9.99 -3.78 -25.83
CA ILE A 91 9.60 -3.65 -24.42
C ILE A 91 10.43 -4.65 -23.63
N ASP A 92 11.30 -4.15 -22.76
CA ASP A 92 12.01 -4.99 -21.80
C ASP A 92 11.21 -5.02 -20.48
N ARG A 93 11.18 -6.17 -19.80
CA ARG A 93 10.48 -6.32 -18.54
C ARG A 93 11.45 -6.52 -17.39
N ILE A 94 11.32 -5.72 -16.34
CA ILE A 94 12.07 -5.89 -15.10
C ILE A 94 11.24 -6.76 -14.17
N VAL A 95 11.82 -7.87 -13.70
CA VAL A 95 11.15 -8.86 -12.87
C VAL A 95 11.94 -9.14 -11.60
N ALA A 96 11.24 -9.51 -10.53
CA ALA A 96 11.81 -10.27 -9.44
C ALA A 96 11.49 -11.75 -9.71
N ARG A 97 12.51 -12.61 -9.68
CA ARG A 97 12.42 -14.05 -9.96
C ARG A 97 12.86 -14.84 -8.75
N MET A 98 12.00 -15.71 -8.31
CA MET A 98 12.37 -16.81 -7.42
C MET A 98 12.90 -17.98 -8.23
N ASP A 99 14.04 -18.49 -7.84
CA ASP A 99 14.67 -19.69 -8.38
C ASP A 99 15.01 -20.65 -7.23
N THR A 100 14.36 -21.81 -7.20
CA THR A 100 14.54 -22.83 -6.17
C THR A 100 15.47 -23.96 -6.61
N SER A 101 16.07 -23.83 -7.79
CA SER A 101 17.04 -24.84 -8.26
C SER A 101 18.27 -24.92 -7.33
N ASP A 102 18.92 -26.07 -7.31
CA ASP A 102 20.02 -26.36 -6.38
C ASP A 102 21.19 -25.38 -6.45
N ASN A 103 21.37 -24.70 -7.57
CA ASN A 103 22.47 -23.75 -7.77
C ASN A 103 22.16 -22.33 -7.34
N PHE A 104 20.90 -21.95 -7.18
CA PHE A 104 20.52 -20.55 -6.95
C PHE A 104 19.78 -20.32 -5.63
N ARG A 105 18.68 -20.98 -5.38
CA ARG A 105 17.88 -20.93 -4.13
C ARG A 105 17.70 -19.52 -3.57
N ASN A 106 17.38 -18.55 -4.44
CA ASN A 106 17.20 -17.16 -4.05
C ASN A 106 16.11 -16.45 -4.86
N ILE A 107 15.88 -15.17 -4.52
CA ILE A 107 15.08 -14.24 -5.30
C ILE A 107 15.99 -13.13 -5.77
N GLU A 108 16.05 -12.91 -7.08
CA GLU A 108 16.86 -11.88 -7.70
C GLU A 108 16.09 -11.04 -8.70
N LEU A 109 16.65 -9.84 -8.99
CA LEU A 109 16.14 -8.93 -9.99
C LEU A 109 16.76 -9.27 -11.36
N TYR A 110 15.91 -9.45 -12.38
CA TYR A 110 16.31 -9.73 -13.74
C TYR A 110 15.68 -8.77 -14.74
N LYS A 111 16.39 -8.56 -15.84
CA LYS A 111 15.84 -7.95 -17.05
C LYS A 111 15.48 -9.05 -18.05
N LYS A 112 14.24 -9.09 -18.46
CA LYS A 112 13.80 -9.88 -19.61
C LYS A 112 13.80 -8.98 -20.84
N GLU A 113 14.69 -9.22 -21.77
CA GLU A 113 14.80 -8.43 -22.99
C GLU A 113 13.70 -8.84 -23.98
N GLY A 114 12.99 -7.85 -24.50
CA GLY A 114 11.96 -8.04 -25.50
C GLY A 114 12.53 -8.21 -26.91
N THR A 115 11.69 -8.64 -27.84
CA THR A 115 12.06 -8.74 -29.26
C THR A 115 11.72 -7.43 -29.96
N PRO A 116 12.68 -6.81 -30.68
CA PRO A 116 12.41 -5.61 -31.47
C PRO A 116 11.34 -5.88 -32.54
N SER A 117 10.31 -5.02 -32.60
CA SER A 117 9.17 -5.18 -33.51
C SER A 117 8.51 -3.82 -33.78
N THR A 118 7.73 -3.73 -34.85
CA THR A 118 6.84 -2.60 -35.13
C THR A 118 5.68 -2.51 -34.10
N THR A 119 5.28 -3.66 -33.55
CA THR A 119 4.27 -3.81 -32.48
C THR A 119 4.89 -4.65 -31.35
N PRO A 120 5.76 -4.04 -30.50
CA PRO A 120 6.48 -4.79 -29.48
C PRO A 120 5.53 -5.27 -28.38
N VAL A 121 5.80 -6.48 -27.88
CA VAL A 121 5.07 -7.10 -26.80
C VAL A 121 6.05 -7.35 -25.65
N ALA A 122 5.60 -7.11 -24.43
CA ALA A 122 6.41 -7.39 -23.24
C ALA A 122 6.64 -8.91 -23.08
N PRO A 123 7.83 -9.34 -22.63
CA PRO A 123 8.12 -10.74 -22.39
C PRO A 123 7.15 -11.37 -21.38
N THR A 124 6.71 -12.59 -21.66
CA THR A 124 5.84 -13.36 -20.75
C THR A 124 6.56 -13.73 -19.46
N LEU A 125 5.84 -13.76 -18.35
CA LEU A 125 6.36 -14.22 -17.07
C LEU A 125 6.44 -15.74 -17.04
N ILE A 126 7.49 -16.29 -16.40
CA ILE A 126 7.60 -17.70 -16.09
C ILE A 126 6.95 -17.92 -14.72
N ARG A 127 6.04 -18.90 -14.64
CA ARG A 127 5.32 -19.25 -13.40
C ARG A 127 5.25 -20.77 -13.27
N GLU A 128 6.42 -21.34 -13.01
CA GLU A 128 6.62 -22.77 -12.83
C GLU A 128 6.97 -23.07 -11.36
N SER A 129 6.98 -24.33 -10.98
CA SER A 129 7.23 -24.74 -9.59
C SER A 129 8.60 -24.30 -9.07
N ASN A 130 9.62 -24.27 -9.92
CA ASN A 130 11.00 -23.93 -9.55
C ASN A 130 11.38 -22.50 -9.93
N TYR A 131 10.63 -21.89 -10.84
CA TYR A 131 10.83 -20.53 -11.33
C TYR A 131 9.53 -19.76 -11.26
N TYR A 132 9.51 -18.70 -10.50
CA TYR A 132 8.34 -17.85 -10.44
C TYR A 132 8.73 -16.38 -10.54
N GLU A 133 8.10 -15.66 -11.45
CA GLU A 133 8.39 -14.25 -11.72
C GLU A 133 7.19 -13.37 -11.41
N ILE A 134 7.49 -12.19 -10.82
CA ILE A 134 6.57 -11.05 -10.74
C ILE A 134 7.18 -9.87 -11.50
N ALA A 135 6.35 -9.13 -12.25
CA ALA A 135 6.80 -8.00 -13.04
C ALA A 135 6.79 -6.72 -12.22
N LEU A 136 7.94 -6.07 -12.10
CA LEU A 136 8.03 -4.76 -11.43
C LEU A 136 7.70 -3.61 -12.37
N ALA A 137 8.22 -3.65 -13.62
CA ALA A 137 7.93 -2.65 -14.63
C ALA A 137 8.18 -3.17 -16.04
N ASP A 138 7.50 -2.55 -17.00
CA ASP A 138 7.79 -2.65 -18.42
C ASP A 138 8.49 -1.38 -18.89
N VAL A 139 9.63 -1.55 -19.58
CA VAL A 139 10.46 -0.46 -20.09
C VAL A 139 10.30 -0.40 -21.61
N TYR A 140 9.70 0.67 -22.09
CA TYR A 140 9.48 0.94 -23.50
C TYR A 140 10.73 1.59 -24.11
N ILE A 141 11.33 0.92 -25.08
CA ILE A 141 12.54 1.38 -25.77
C ILE A 141 12.16 1.76 -27.18
N ASN A 142 12.19 3.06 -27.45
CA ASN A 142 11.95 3.58 -28.79
C ASN A 142 13.15 3.28 -29.70
N ASP A 143 12.91 3.29 -31.00
CA ASP A 143 13.93 3.19 -32.03
C ASP A 143 14.99 4.31 -31.86
N GLY A 144 16.25 3.96 -31.94
CA GLY A 144 17.38 4.89 -31.80
C GLY A 144 17.52 5.58 -30.44
N ALA A 145 16.77 5.15 -29.42
CA ALA A 145 16.84 5.76 -28.08
C ALA A 145 18.24 5.61 -27.46
N SER A 146 18.75 6.70 -26.88
CA SER A 146 20.02 6.76 -26.16
C SER A 146 19.84 6.85 -24.64
N GLU A 147 18.61 7.07 -24.18
CA GLU A 147 18.29 7.16 -22.75
C GLU A 147 16.88 6.64 -22.46
N ILE A 148 16.66 6.29 -21.19
CA ILE A 148 15.35 5.90 -20.63
C ILE A 148 14.89 7.03 -19.72
N SER A 149 13.71 7.56 -19.99
CA SER A 149 13.01 8.55 -19.16
C SER A 149 11.90 7.89 -18.32
N THR A 150 11.33 8.63 -17.39
CA THR A 150 10.17 8.15 -16.59
C THR A 150 8.98 7.79 -17.47
N ALA A 151 8.74 8.52 -18.57
CA ALA A 151 7.66 8.23 -19.51
C ALA A 151 7.81 6.90 -20.25
N ASN A 152 9.02 6.33 -20.25
CA ASN A 152 9.30 5.02 -20.85
C ASN A 152 9.07 3.85 -19.90
N ILE A 153 8.77 4.10 -18.62
CA ILE A 153 8.65 3.05 -17.60
C ILE A 153 7.18 2.96 -17.16
N LEU A 154 6.58 1.83 -17.46
CA LEU A 154 5.24 1.50 -16.97
C LEU A 154 5.39 0.63 -15.72
N ASP A 155 4.97 1.18 -14.59
CA ASP A 155 4.97 0.46 -13.30
C ASP A 155 3.93 -0.67 -13.33
N GLN A 156 4.37 -1.90 -13.11
CA GLN A 156 3.51 -3.09 -13.10
C GLN A 156 3.22 -3.61 -11.68
N ARG A 157 3.78 -2.97 -10.65
CA ARG A 157 3.56 -3.38 -9.26
C ARG A 157 2.09 -3.32 -8.84
N PRO A 158 1.28 -2.31 -9.25
CA PRO A 158 -0.15 -2.30 -8.93
C PRO A 158 -0.98 -3.35 -9.67
N ASN A 159 -0.45 -3.95 -10.72
CA ASN A 159 -1.17 -4.94 -11.52
C ASN A 159 -1.13 -6.31 -10.83
N GLY A 160 -2.25 -6.72 -10.22
CA GLY A 160 -2.36 -7.98 -9.48
C GLY A 160 -2.17 -9.24 -10.30
N GLU A 161 -2.34 -9.18 -11.64
CA GLU A 161 -2.08 -10.32 -12.52
C GLU A 161 -0.59 -10.52 -12.81
N LEU A 162 0.18 -9.43 -12.81
CA LEU A 162 1.61 -9.45 -13.16
C LEU A 162 2.52 -9.39 -11.93
N CYS A 163 2.11 -8.66 -10.88
CA CYS A 163 2.88 -8.45 -9.66
C CYS A 163 1.97 -8.44 -8.43
N GLY A 164 1.29 -7.33 -8.19
CA GLY A 164 0.51 -7.07 -7.00
C GLY A 164 1.35 -6.59 -5.82
N PHE A 165 0.65 -6.15 -4.77
CA PHE A 165 1.22 -5.89 -3.46
C PHE A 165 0.88 -7.03 -2.51
N VAL A 166 1.77 -7.31 -1.57
CA VAL A 166 1.57 -8.36 -0.58
C VAL A 166 0.34 -8.04 0.27
N ALA A 167 -0.57 -8.98 0.33
CA ALA A 167 -1.78 -8.93 1.13
C ALA A 167 -1.97 -10.25 1.88
N PRO A 168 -2.78 -10.29 2.97
CA PRO A 168 -3.14 -11.54 3.62
C PRO A 168 -3.77 -12.51 2.61
N ALA A 169 -3.28 -13.75 2.57
CA ALA A 169 -3.77 -14.80 1.67
C ALA A 169 -5.10 -15.42 2.15
N PHE A 170 -5.47 -15.18 3.41
CA PHE A 170 -6.78 -15.60 3.95
C PHE A 170 -7.81 -14.48 3.75
N PRO A 171 -9.09 -14.83 3.54
CA PRO A 171 -10.13 -13.83 3.40
C PRO A 171 -10.25 -13.07 4.73
N VAL A 172 -9.65 -11.89 4.78
CA VAL A 172 -10.05 -10.90 5.77
C VAL A 172 -11.48 -10.52 5.37
N ASN A 173 -12.44 -10.58 6.29
CA ASN A 173 -13.80 -10.07 6.06
C ASN A 173 -13.80 -8.53 5.93
N PHE A 174 -12.84 -8.03 5.18
CA PHE A 174 -12.65 -6.65 4.84
C PHE A 174 -12.98 -6.51 3.36
N SER A 175 -14.25 -6.29 3.06
CA SER A 175 -14.65 -6.01 1.70
C SER A 175 -14.11 -4.65 1.29
N LEU A 176 -13.04 -4.65 0.52
CA LEU A 176 -12.52 -3.45 -0.12
C LEU A 176 -13.59 -2.81 -1.00
N GLU A 177 -14.46 -3.63 -1.60
CA GLU A 177 -15.63 -3.17 -2.36
C GLU A 177 -16.61 -2.40 -1.48
N ALA A 178 -16.94 -2.92 -0.30
CA ALA A 178 -17.83 -2.22 0.65
C ALA A 178 -17.19 -0.92 1.15
N MET A 179 -15.87 -0.89 1.35
CA MET A 179 -15.15 0.32 1.71
C MET A 179 -15.11 1.33 0.56
N THR A 180 -14.82 0.87 -0.66
CA THR A 180 -14.79 1.72 -1.85
C THR A 180 -16.18 2.28 -2.15
N ALA A 181 -17.22 1.46 -2.05
CA ALA A 181 -18.61 1.90 -2.20
C ALA A 181 -18.98 2.96 -1.14
N ARG A 182 -18.54 2.77 0.12
CA ARG A 182 -18.77 3.74 1.18
C ARG A 182 -17.98 5.04 1.00
N TRP A 183 -16.76 4.96 0.46
CA TRP A 183 -16.00 6.15 0.07
C TRP A 183 -16.65 6.88 -1.11
N GLN A 184 -17.15 6.14 -2.11
CA GLN A 184 -17.91 6.73 -3.21
C GLN A 184 -19.18 7.42 -2.72
N GLU A 185 -19.96 6.78 -1.84
CA GLU A 185 -21.14 7.37 -1.23
C GLU A 185 -20.81 8.67 -0.47
N ILE A 186 -19.72 8.69 0.28
CA ILE A 186 -19.24 9.89 1.00
C ILE A 186 -18.83 10.99 0.00
N LEU A 187 -18.08 10.64 -1.06
CA LEU A 187 -17.65 11.57 -2.09
C LEU A 187 -18.82 12.12 -2.88
N GLU A 188 -19.74 11.26 -3.31
CA GLU A 188 -20.97 11.66 -3.99
C GLU A 188 -21.84 12.56 -3.10
N GLY A 189 -22.02 12.18 -1.84
CA GLY A 189 -22.71 13.01 -0.85
C GLY A 189 -22.03 14.37 -0.60
N ALA A 190 -20.71 14.45 -0.72
CA ALA A 190 -19.96 15.69 -0.61
C ALA A 190 -20.12 16.55 -1.89
N ILE A 191 -20.11 15.90 -3.06
CA ILE A 191 -20.27 16.57 -4.37
C ILE A 191 -21.72 17.07 -4.53
N ASP A 192 -22.71 16.28 -4.15
CA ASP A 192 -24.14 16.63 -4.25
C ASP A 192 -24.63 17.61 -3.17
N GLY A 193 -23.74 18.07 -2.30
CA GLY A 193 -24.09 18.96 -1.19
C GLY A 193 -24.88 18.28 -0.05
N THR A 194 -25.15 16.97 -0.13
CA THR A 194 -25.88 16.24 0.93
C THR A 194 -25.12 16.18 2.25
N ALA A 195 -23.79 16.03 2.19
CA ALA A 195 -22.94 16.12 3.37
C ALA A 195 -22.86 17.56 3.89
N ALA A 196 -22.78 18.55 2.99
CA ALA A 196 -22.86 19.97 3.33
C ALA A 196 -24.22 20.33 3.91
N GLY A 197 -25.33 19.79 3.37
CA GLY A 197 -26.67 19.95 3.89
C GLY A 197 -26.86 19.36 5.29
N LYS A 198 -26.35 18.16 5.55
CA LYS A 198 -26.35 17.54 6.87
C LYS A 198 -25.52 18.34 7.89
N LEU A 199 -24.36 18.83 7.47
CA LEU A 199 -23.52 19.68 8.32
C LEU A 199 -24.20 21.02 8.61
N GLN A 200 -24.83 21.65 7.62
CA GLN A 200 -25.58 22.87 7.78
C GLN A 200 -26.79 22.69 8.73
N ASN A 201 -27.51 21.58 8.62
CA ASN A 201 -28.60 21.25 9.54
C ASN A 201 -28.09 21.07 10.99
N ALA A 202 -26.97 20.35 11.18
CA ALA A 202 -26.34 20.21 12.49
C ALA A 202 -25.89 21.54 13.08
N ILE A 203 -25.33 22.43 12.26
CA ILE A 203 -24.96 23.80 12.67
C ILE A 203 -26.20 24.58 13.08
N ASN A 204 -27.29 24.53 12.32
CA ASN A 204 -28.53 25.21 12.63
C ASN A 204 -29.15 24.69 13.94
N ASP A 205 -29.09 23.39 14.20
CA ASP A 205 -29.58 22.81 15.45
C ASP A 205 -28.74 23.22 16.65
N ILE A 206 -27.43 23.23 16.52
CA ILE A 206 -26.53 23.77 17.56
C ILE A 206 -26.80 25.24 17.81
N GLN A 207 -27.03 26.04 16.78
CA GLN A 207 -27.38 27.45 16.92
C GLN A 207 -28.70 27.64 17.69
N LYS A 208 -29.72 26.83 17.41
CA LYS A 208 -31.00 26.87 18.16
C LYS A 208 -30.81 26.52 19.63
N GLU A 209 -30.03 25.49 19.94
CA GLU A 209 -29.74 25.13 21.34
C GLU A 209 -28.95 26.23 22.07
N LEU A 210 -28.01 26.83 21.37
CA LEU A 210 -27.22 27.94 21.92
C LEU A 210 -28.08 29.16 22.21
N GLN A 211 -29.09 29.44 21.36
CA GLN A 211 -30.03 30.51 21.57
C GLN A 211 -30.94 30.23 22.78
N LYS A 212 -31.43 29.00 22.94
CA LYS A 212 -32.22 28.58 24.12
C LYS A 212 -31.42 28.75 25.40
N LEU A 213 -30.15 28.33 25.40
CA LEU A 213 -29.25 28.50 26.55
C LEU A 213 -29.01 29.97 26.88
N LYS A 214 -28.85 30.84 25.89
CA LYS A 214 -28.72 32.29 26.10
C LYS A 214 -29.98 32.85 26.75
N THR A 215 -31.18 32.56 26.22
CA THR A 215 -32.44 33.01 26.79
C THR A 215 -32.58 32.56 28.25
N SER A 216 -32.31 31.28 28.54
CA SER A 216 -32.33 30.76 29.91
C SER A 216 -31.34 31.45 30.83
N THR A 217 -30.14 31.79 30.31
CA THR A 217 -29.14 32.50 31.12
C THR A 217 -29.57 33.95 31.39
N ASP A 218 -30.21 34.59 30.43
CA ASP A 218 -30.72 35.97 30.61
C ASP A 218 -31.91 36.00 31.59
N ASP A 219 -32.80 34.99 31.54
CA ASP A 219 -33.89 34.82 32.51
C ASP A 219 -33.34 34.66 33.94
N VAL A 220 -32.31 33.78 34.12
CA VAL A 220 -31.66 33.63 35.43
C VAL A 220 -30.99 34.92 35.93
N LYS A 221 -30.41 35.74 35.05
CA LYS A 221 -29.85 37.04 35.39
C LYS A 221 -30.93 38.04 35.85
N ILE A 222 -32.10 38.04 35.17
CA ILE A 222 -33.24 38.87 35.51
C ILE A 222 -33.79 38.45 36.88
N ASP A 223 -33.95 37.14 37.12
CA ASP A 223 -34.42 36.64 38.41
C ASP A 223 -33.47 36.96 39.54
N ASN A 224 -32.15 36.86 39.34
CA ASN A 224 -31.15 37.24 40.32
C ASN A 224 -31.21 38.77 40.62
N ALA A 225 -31.33 39.60 39.57
CA ALA A 225 -31.43 41.03 39.74
C ALA A 225 -32.75 41.42 40.51
N ASN A 226 -33.83 40.72 40.24
CA ASN A 226 -35.08 40.92 40.97
C ASN A 226 -34.96 40.49 42.43
N ALA A 227 -34.33 39.35 42.70
CA ALA A 227 -34.07 38.89 44.07
C ALA A 227 -33.14 39.85 44.86
N GLU A 228 -32.12 40.42 44.20
CA GLU A 228 -31.26 41.45 44.82
C GLU A 228 -32.04 42.75 45.14
N ASN A 229 -32.95 43.15 44.25
CA ASN A 229 -33.80 44.29 44.45
C ASN A 229 -34.81 44.09 45.62
N GLU A 230 -35.42 42.89 45.69
CA GLU A 230 -36.29 42.52 46.78
C GLU A 230 -35.56 42.49 48.15
N LEU A 231 -34.34 41.91 48.19
CA LEU A 231 -33.47 41.90 49.37
C LEU A 231 -33.09 43.34 49.83
N THR A 232 -32.75 44.19 48.86
CA THR A 232 -32.41 45.57 49.12
C THR A 232 -33.61 46.34 49.61
N ALA A 233 -34.83 46.07 49.10
CA ALA A 233 -36.06 46.71 49.61
C ALA A 233 -36.45 46.23 51.01
N PHE A 234 -36.11 44.98 51.37
CA PHE A 234 -36.46 44.45 52.72
C PHE A 234 -35.47 44.83 53.81
N PHE A 235 -34.18 44.90 53.47
CA PHE A 235 -33.10 45.13 54.43
C PHE A 235 -32.50 46.57 54.40
N GLY A 236 -32.91 47.39 53.42
CA GLY A 236 -32.36 48.72 53.20
C GLY A 236 -30.95 48.72 52.60
N PRO A 237 -30.41 49.89 52.20
CA PRO A 237 -29.17 49.98 51.41
C PRO A 237 -27.85 49.67 52.14
N SER A 238 -27.92 49.14 53.34
CA SER A 238 -26.75 49.07 54.27
C SER A 238 -26.08 47.72 54.39
N ILE A 239 -26.48 46.71 53.59
CA ILE A 239 -25.78 45.39 53.52
C ILE A 239 -25.07 45.28 52.20
N ARG A 240 -23.91 45.91 52.02
CA ARG A 240 -22.88 45.48 51.10
C ARG A 240 -21.92 44.56 51.86
N VAL A 241 -21.95 43.27 51.55
CA VAL A 241 -20.89 42.33 51.90
C VAL A 241 -19.84 42.37 50.81
#